data_8a9d00bfb72d94e84f13005fdf53db98
#
_entry.id   8a9d00bfb72d94e84f13005fdf53db98
#
_cell.length_a   1.000
_cell.length_b   1.000
_cell.length_c   1.000
_cell.angle_alpha   90.00
_cell.angle_beta   90.00
_cell.angle_gamma   90.00
#
_symmetry.space_group_name_H-M   'P 1'
#
loop_
_entity.id
_entity.type
_entity.pdbx_description
1 polymer ?
#
loop_
_entity_poly.entity_id
_entity_poly.type
_entity_poly.pdbx_seq_one_letter_code
_entity_poly.pdbx_strand_id
1 'polypeptide(L)'
;MEKNLNFNRTLVAMAALVIVFAGIKLAAEIVLPFLLALFIAIICSPVIKAMTQRKVPHGIAIALLFILILIVFFFLAGLINSSVQEFTRSIPQYKVLLSERINDVMALAQKLKLPIVISREAIMEHFDPSVIMNFVSRLLLNFSGVVTNVFVLILAVIFMLLEAPTMKHKLALVLSDNEHDVVAEEHHIDRILDGVISYLGVKTVISLLTGVSTWILLDVMDVQYAILWATLSFLLNYIPNIGSIIAAVPIVVQALLLNGFGVGMGVTVGIIASNIVIGNIIEPKMMGKTLGLSTLVVFFSLLFWGWLLGTVGMLLSVPLTMAFKITLESSESTKKYAALLGDVND
;
A
#
# COMPACT_ATOMS: atom_id res chain seq x y z
N MET A 1 35.89 -20.88 -26.38
CA MET A 1 35.58 -21.61 -25.14
C MET A 1 35.01 -20.69 -24.05
N GLU A 2 35.57 -19.50 -23.83
CA GLU A 2 35.10 -18.53 -22.81
C GLU A 2 33.65 -18.03 -22.99
N LYS A 3 33.20 -17.84 -24.25
CA LYS A 3 31.84 -17.35 -24.54
C LYS A 3 30.75 -18.36 -24.12
N ASN A 4 31.03 -19.66 -24.19
CA ASN A 4 30.11 -20.71 -23.75
C ASN A 4 30.12 -20.88 -22.24
N LEU A 5 31.24 -20.61 -21.56
CA LEU A 5 31.34 -20.60 -20.09
C LEU A 5 30.54 -19.46 -19.48
N ASN A 6 30.57 -18.28 -20.08
CA ASN A 6 29.76 -17.11 -19.63
C ASN A 6 28.27 -17.36 -19.87
N PHE A 7 27.88 -17.96 -20.98
CA PHE A 7 26.50 -18.32 -21.28
C PHE A 7 25.91 -19.33 -20.27
N ASN A 8 26.67 -20.39 -19.97
CA ASN A 8 26.23 -21.37 -18.97
C ASN A 8 26.14 -20.78 -17.57
N ARG A 9 27.09 -19.90 -17.15
CA ARG A 9 27.01 -19.19 -15.88
C ARG A 9 25.77 -18.29 -15.78
N THR A 10 25.44 -17.60 -16.86
CA THR A 10 24.23 -16.75 -16.92
C THR A 10 22.96 -17.59 -16.81
N LEU A 11 22.89 -18.73 -17.52
CA LEU A 11 21.74 -19.64 -17.45
C LEU A 11 21.57 -20.22 -16.03
N VAL A 12 22.66 -20.67 -15.40
CA VAL A 12 22.62 -21.17 -14.02
C VAL A 12 22.19 -20.08 -13.04
N ALA A 13 22.68 -18.86 -13.20
CA ALA A 13 22.27 -17.72 -12.36
C ALA A 13 20.78 -17.40 -12.53
N MET A 14 20.26 -17.39 -13.77
CA MET A 14 18.83 -17.18 -14.03
C MET A 14 17.99 -18.33 -13.45
N ALA A 15 18.41 -19.58 -13.60
CA ALA A 15 17.70 -20.71 -13.02
C ALA A 15 17.69 -20.67 -11.49
N ALA A 16 18.83 -20.33 -10.85
CA ALA A 16 18.92 -20.14 -9.42
C ALA A 16 17.97 -19.02 -8.94
N LEU A 17 17.92 -17.92 -9.66
CA LEU A 17 17.05 -16.77 -9.34
C LEU A 17 15.55 -17.16 -9.43
N VAL A 18 15.16 -17.92 -10.45
CA VAL A 18 13.79 -18.44 -10.58
C VAL A 18 13.45 -19.39 -9.42
N ILE A 19 14.37 -20.28 -9.03
CA ILE A 19 14.18 -21.20 -7.90
C ILE A 19 14.03 -20.42 -6.59
N VAL A 20 14.86 -19.39 -6.36
CA VAL A 20 14.75 -18.52 -5.17
C VAL A 20 13.40 -17.80 -5.12
N PHE A 21 12.97 -17.19 -6.22
CA PHE A 21 11.66 -16.52 -6.26
C PHE A 21 10.49 -17.50 -6.09
N ALA A 22 10.56 -18.68 -6.69
CA ALA A 22 9.58 -19.73 -6.47
C ALA A 22 9.54 -20.17 -5.00
N GLY A 23 10.70 -20.32 -4.37
CA GLY A 23 10.81 -20.62 -2.94
C GLY A 23 10.21 -19.53 -2.05
N ILE A 24 10.51 -18.25 -2.33
CA ILE A 24 9.93 -17.12 -1.60
C ILE A 24 8.40 -17.10 -1.77
N LYS A 25 7.90 -17.34 -2.99
CA LYS A 25 6.47 -17.37 -3.26
C LYS A 25 5.75 -18.49 -2.51
N LEU A 26 6.35 -19.68 -2.45
CA LEU A 26 5.81 -20.81 -1.69
C LEU A 26 5.85 -20.56 -0.17
N ALA A 27 6.88 -19.86 0.31
CA ALA A 27 7.04 -19.47 1.71
C ALA A 27 6.33 -18.14 2.07
N ALA A 28 5.56 -17.55 1.15
CA ALA A 28 4.98 -16.21 1.33
C ALA A 28 4.13 -16.10 2.60
N GLU A 29 3.37 -17.12 2.96
CA GLU A 29 2.55 -17.14 4.20
C GLU A 29 3.39 -16.92 5.47
N ILE A 30 4.63 -17.39 5.49
CA ILE A 30 5.57 -17.22 6.60
C ILE A 30 6.34 -15.90 6.45
N VAL A 31 6.81 -15.60 5.24
CA VAL A 31 7.65 -14.43 4.96
C VAL A 31 6.89 -13.11 5.14
N LEU A 32 5.60 -13.07 4.76
CA LEU A 32 4.81 -11.84 4.80
C LEU A 32 4.65 -11.23 6.19
N PRO A 33 4.29 -11.96 7.25
CA PRO A 33 4.23 -11.40 8.60
C PRO A 33 5.57 -10.84 9.07
N PHE A 34 6.69 -11.50 8.74
CA PHE A 34 8.02 -11.01 9.10
C PHE A 34 8.40 -9.75 8.33
N LEU A 35 8.12 -9.68 7.03
CA LEU A 35 8.36 -8.47 6.25
C LEU A 35 7.51 -7.30 6.76
N LEU A 36 6.22 -7.52 7.00
CA LEU A 36 5.35 -6.50 7.60
C LEU A 36 5.87 -6.05 8.96
N ALA A 37 6.27 -6.98 9.82
CA ALA A 37 6.83 -6.67 11.12
C ALA A 37 8.10 -5.83 10.99
N LEU A 38 8.98 -6.17 10.05
CA LEU A 38 10.20 -5.41 9.79
C LEU A 38 9.89 -3.97 9.38
N PHE A 39 8.97 -3.76 8.43
CA PHE A 39 8.60 -2.42 7.98
C PHE A 39 7.88 -1.62 9.08
N ILE A 40 7.01 -2.25 9.87
CA ILE A 40 6.38 -1.60 11.03
C ILE A 40 7.45 -1.20 12.05
N ALA A 41 8.41 -2.08 12.35
CA ALA A 41 9.52 -1.77 13.25
C ALA A 41 10.37 -0.61 12.74
N ILE A 42 10.67 -0.56 11.44
CA ILE A 42 11.41 0.54 10.81
C ILE A 42 10.64 1.86 10.95
N ILE A 43 9.33 1.88 10.64
CA ILE A 43 8.48 3.08 10.79
C ILE A 43 8.42 3.54 12.24
N CYS A 44 8.38 2.61 13.18
CA CYS A 44 8.30 2.89 14.61
C CYS A 44 9.63 3.36 15.22
N SER A 45 10.76 3.04 14.59
CA SER A 45 12.10 3.36 15.08
C SER A 45 12.31 4.84 15.39
N PRO A 46 11.91 5.83 14.56
CA PRO A 46 12.05 7.26 14.87
C PRO A 46 11.27 7.69 16.12
N VAL A 47 10.08 7.10 16.33
CA VAL A 47 9.24 7.41 17.50
C VAL A 47 9.94 6.93 18.77
N ILE A 48 10.46 5.70 18.76
CA ILE A 48 11.23 5.13 19.87
C ILE A 48 12.47 5.98 20.14
N LYS A 49 13.21 6.35 19.07
CA LYS A 49 14.40 7.21 19.20
C LYS A 49 14.05 8.57 19.83
N ALA A 50 12.95 9.21 19.43
CA ALA A 50 12.49 10.45 20.00
C ALA A 50 12.08 10.31 21.48
N MET A 51 11.48 9.17 21.87
CA MET A 51 11.13 8.89 23.28
C MET A 51 12.37 8.62 24.13
N THR A 52 13.34 7.85 23.63
CA THR A 52 14.58 7.54 24.35
C THR A 52 15.46 8.77 24.51
N GLN A 53 15.49 9.69 23.55
CA GLN A 53 16.15 11.01 23.71
C GLN A 53 15.54 11.85 24.81
N ARG A 54 14.25 11.64 25.13
CA ARG A 54 13.56 12.25 26.27
C ARG A 54 13.72 11.48 27.58
N LYS A 55 14.74 10.60 27.67
CA LYS A 55 15.07 9.78 28.84
C LYS A 55 14.05 8.69 29.19
N VAL A 56 13.15 8.32 28.27
CA VAL A 56 12.30 7.16 28.46
C VAL A 56 13.13 5.88 28.21
N PRO A 57 13.16 4.93 29.16
CA PRO A 57 13.86 3.67 28.96
C PRO A 57 13.36 2.93 27.71
N HIS A 58 14.26 2.31 26.95
CA HIS A 58 13.97 1.70 25.65
C HIS A 58 12.80 0.70 25.70
N GLY A 59 12.78 -0.20 26.70
CA GLY A 59 11.67 -1.15 26.89
C GLY A 59 10.34 -0.49 27.18
N ILE A 60 10.32 0.62 27.95
CA ILE A 60 9.09 1.38 28.24
C ILE A 60 8.60 2.10 26.95
N ALA A 61 9.52 2.66 26.17
CA ALA A 61 9.16 3.30 24.90
C ALA A 61 8.50 2.29 23.93
N ILE A 62 9.04 1.08 23.82
CA ILE A 62 8.44 0.00 23.03
C ILE A 62 7.05 -0.37 23.58
N ALA A 63 6.91 -0.57 24.89
CA ALA A 63 5.64 -0.94 25.50
C ALA A 63 4.55 0.13 25.27
N LEU A 64 4.88 1.41 25.45
CA LEU A 64 3.95 2.53 25.22
C LEU A 64 3.54 2.62 23.74
N LEU A 65 4.50 2.52 22.83
CA LEU A 65 4.22 2.52 21.38
C LEU A 65 3.32 1.35 21.01
N PHE A 66 3.59 0.18 21.58
CA PHE A 66 2.82 -1.00 21.34
C PHE A 66 1.37 -0.88 21.82
N ILE A 67 1.16 -0.37 23.03
CA ILE A 67 -0.18 -0.09 23.56
C ILE A 67 -0.92 0.89 22.62
N LEU A 68 -0.23 1.93 22.14
CA LEU A 68 -0.81 2.88 21.19
C LEU A 68 -1.21 2.20 19.88
N ILE A 69 -0.34 1.35 19.32
CA ILE A 69 -0.65 0.59 18.09
C ILE A 69 -1.86 -0.33 18.30
N LEU A 70 -1.94 -1.02 19.43
CA LEU A 70 -3.09 -1.87 19.76
C LEU A 70 -4.39 -1.06 19.87
N ILE A 71 -4.37 0.08 20.56
CA ILE A 71 -5.54 0.96 20.68
C ILE A 71 -6.02 1.38 19.29
N VAL A 72 -5.11 1.90 18.46
CA VAL A 72 -5.44 2.32 17.08
C VAL A 72 -5.95 1.14 16.25
N PHE A 73 -5.30 -0.01 16.36
CA PHE A 73 -5.70 -1.22 15.63
C PHE A 73 -7.10 -1.68 16.01
N PHE A 74 -7.40 -1.86 17.30
CA PHE A 74 -8.73 -2.30 17.75
C PHE A 74 -9.81 -1.27 17.46
N PHE A 75 -9.48 0.01 17.53
CA PHE A 75 -10.38 1.09 17.16
C PHE A 75 -10.74 1.02 15.67
N LEU A 76 -9.74 0.92 14.78
CA LEU A 76 -9.95 0.79 13.34
C LEU A 76 -10.66 -0.53 12.98
N ALA A 77 -10.27 -1.63 13.59
CA ALA A 77 -10.91 -2.93 13.37
C ALA A 77 -12.40 -2.91 13.78
N GLY A 78 -12.73 -2.26 14.89
CA GLY A 78 -14.11 -2.05 15.32
C GLY A 78 -14.92 -1.21 14.34
N LEU A 79 -14.37 -0.09 13.87
CA LEU A 79 -15.00 0.79 12.87
C LEU A 79 -15.23 0.05 11.54
N ILE A 80 -14.23 -0.66 11.06
CA ILE A 80 -14.33 -1.42 9.80
C ILE A 80 -15.39 -2.51 9.94
N ASN A 81 -15.33 -3.31 11.03
CA ASN A 81 -16.24 -4.43 11.21
C ASN A 81 -17.71 -3.99 11.28
N SER A 82 -18.03 -2.93 12.03
CA SER A 82 -19.40 -2.39 12.09
C SER A 82 -19.87 -1.91 10.73
N SER A 83 -19.05 -1.12 10.04
CA SER A 83 -19.37 -0.56 8.73
C SER A 83 -19.51 -1.63 7.65
N VAL A 84 -18.69 -2.70 7.70
CA VAL A 84 -18.78 -3.85 6.77
C VAL A 84 -20.09 -4.60 6.97
N GLN A 85 -20.48 -4.84 8.22
CA GLN A 85 -21.74 -5.54 8.51
C GLN A 85 -22.95 -4.74 8.01
N GLU A 86 -22.99 -3.44 8.26
CA GLU A 86 -24.06 -2.57 7.77
C GLU A 86 -24.09 -2.50 6.25
N PHE A 87 -22.93 -2.33 5.63
CA PHE A 87 -22.78 -2.33 4.18
C PHE A 87 -23.27 -3.63 3.55
N THR A 88 -22.86 -4.79 4.11
CA THR A 88 -23.26 -6.10 3.61
C THR A 88 -24.76 -6.33 3.71
N ARG A 89 -25.40 -5.85 4.78
CA ARG A 89 -26.86 -5.90 4.95
C ARG A 89 -27.60 -5.05 3.92
N SER A 90 -26.97 -3.98 3.44
CA SER A 90 -27.56 -3.06 2.46
C SER A 90 -27.44 -3.54 1.01
N ILE A 91 -26.60 -4.55 0.72
CA ILE A 91 -26.39 -5.10 -0.65
C ILE A 91 -27.69 -5.45 -1.39
N PRO A 92 -28.70 -6.12 -0.77
CA PRO A 92 -29.94 -6.42 -1.47
C PRO A 92 -30.69 -5.17 -1.97
N GLN A 93 -30.62 -4.07 -1.22
CA GLN A 93 -31.23 -2.79 -1.58
C GLN A 93 -30.56 -2.16 -2.80
N TYR A 94 -29.26 -2.37 -2.99
CA TYR A 94 -28.52 -1.83 -4.14
C TYR A 94 -29.03 -2.37 -5.49
N LYS A 95 -29.48 -3.62 -5.54
CA LYS A 95 -30.06 -4.20 -6.76
C LYS A 95 -31.37 -3.52 -7.16
N VAL A 96 -32.19 -3.17 -6.19
CA VAL A 96 -33.45 -2.46 -6.43
C VAL A 96 -33.18 -1.03 -6.89
N LEU A 97 -32.31 -0.32 -6.17
CA LEU A 97 -31.92 1.05 -6.48
C LEU A 97 -31.23 1.16 -7.84
N LEU A 98 -30.42 0.19 -8.24
CA LEU A 98 -29.85 0.16 -9.58
C LEU A 98 -30.92 0.18 -10.66
N SER A 99 -31.97 -0.64 -10.49
CA SER A 99 -33.08 -0.68 -11.44
C SER A 99 -33.81 0.67 -11.55
N GLU A 100 -34.01 1.35 -10.42
CA GLU A 100 -34.62 2.68 -10.40
C GLU A 100 -33.70 3.71 -11.07
N ARG A 101 -32.39 3.71 -10.76
CA ARG A 101 -31.42 4.65 -11.36
C ARG A 101 -31.24 4.45 -12.87
N ILE A 102 -31.30 3.22 -13.35
CA ILE A 102 -31.29 2.93 -14.79
C ILE A 102 -32.54 3.57 -15.44
N ASN A 103 -33.70 3.43 -14.81
CA ASN A 103 -34.93 4.07 -15.33
C ASN A 103 -34.83 5.60 -15.36
N ASP A 104 -34.24 6.22 -14.32
CA ASP A 104 -34.03 7.67 -14.26
C ASP A 104 -33.09 8.15 -15.39
N VAL A 105 -31.98 7.41 -15.63
CA VAL A 105 -31.03 7.71 -16.71
C VAL A 105 -31.71 7.56 -18.08
N MET A 106 -32.50 6.50 -18.29
CA MET A 106 -33.24 6.31 -19.54
C MET A 106 -34.26 7.40 -19.77
N ALA A 107 -35.00 7.83 -18.73
CA ALA A 107 -35.94 8.94 -18.81
C ALA A 107 -35.24 10.27 -19.16
N LEU A 108 -34.06 10.50 -18.60
CA LEU A 108 -33.23 11.68 -18.90
C LEU A 108 -32.72 11.65 -20.35
N ALA A 109 -32.26 10.49 -20.81
CA ALA A 109 -31.78 10.28 -22.17
C ALA A 109 -32.90 10.53 -23.20
N GLN A 110 -34.13 10.07 -22.93
CA GLN A 110 -35.29 10.34 -23.76
C GLN A 110 -35.64 11.84 -23.81
N LYS A 111 -35.59 12.54 -22.67
CA LYS A 111 -35.79 14.01 -22.63
C LYS A 111 -34.74 14.76 -23.45
N LEU A 112 -33.51 14.31 -23.44
CA LEU A 112 -32.40 14.93 -24.18
C LEU A 112 -32.33 14.48 -25.65
N LYS A 113 -33.25 13.62 -26.11
CA LYS A 113 -33.28 13.04 -27.46
C LYS A 113 -31.96 12.40 -27.86
N LEU A 114 -31.23 11.80 -26.90
CA LEU A 114 -29.99 11.09 -27.17
C LEU A 114 -30.34 9.71 -27.77
N PRO A 115 -29.71 9.28 -28.86
CA PRO A 115 -29.93 7.97 -29.46
C PRO A 115 -29.22 6.86 -28.63
N ILE A 116 -29.66 6.68 -27.39
CA ILE A 116 -29.13 5.63 -26.52
C ILE A 116 -29.98 4.39 -26.72
N VAL A 117 -29.48 3.44 -27.51
CA VAL A 117 -30.08 2.12 -27.74
C VAL A 117 -29.47 1.11 -26.75
N ILE A 118 -29.44 1.45 -25.49
CA ILE A 118 -29.00 0.47 -24.48
C ILE A 118 -30.27 -0.07 -23.82
N SER A 119 -30.56 -1.35 -24.05
CA SER A 119 -31.69 -1.99 -23.39
C SER A 119 -31.39 -2.17 -21.91
N ARG A 120 -32.41 -2.06 -21.07
CA ARG A 120 -32.31 -2.29 -19.61
C ARG A 120 -31.74 -3.67 -19.33
N GLU A 121 -32.15 -4.67 -20.13
CA GLU A 121 -31.67 -6.04 -20.01
C GLU A 121 -30.15 -6.14 -20.25
N ALA A 122 -29.63 -5.45 -21.25
CA ALA A 122 -28.19 -5.44 -21.55
C ALA A 122 -27.38 -4.78 -20.42
N ILE A 123 -27.90 -3.71 -19.78
CA ILE A 123 -27.20 -3.10 -18.61
C ILE A 123 -27.23 -4.06 -17.44
N MET A 124 -28.40 -4.67 -17.14
CA MET A 124 -28.53 -5.58 -15.98
C MET A 124 -27.77 -6.88 -16.17
N GLU A 125 -27.58 -7.35 -17.40
CA GLU A 125 -26.79 -8.54 -17.72
C GLU A 125 -25.28 -8.32 -17.58
N HIS A 126 -24.80 -7.11 -17.94
CA HIS A 126 -23.36 -6.78 -17.91
C HIS A 126 -22.91 -6.03 -16.67
N PHE A 127 -23.84 -5.38 -15.95
CA PHE A 127 -23.53 -4.61 -14.76
C PHE A 127 -24.20 -5.24 -13.53
N ASP A 128 -23.59 -6.27 -12.97
CA ASP A 128 -24.02 -6.86 -11.70
C ASP A 128 -23.35 -6.12 -10.53
N PRO A 129 -24.10 -5.31 -9.75
CA PRO A 129 -23.54 -4.65 -8.56
C PRO A 129 -22.92 -5.62 -7.56
N SER A 130 -23.37 -6.88 -7.57
CA SER A 130 -22.84 -7.89 -6.69
C SER A 130 -21.36 -8.19 -6.96
N VAL A 131 -20.85 -7.97 -8.18
CA VAL A 131 -19.44 -8.13 -8.51
C VAL A 131 -18.59 -7.10 -7.77
N ILE A 132 -19.02 -5.83 -7.79
CA ILE A 132 -18.32 -4.75 -7.07
C ILE A 132 -18.44 -4.98 -5.56
N MET A 133 -19.65 -5.35 -5.09
CA MET A 133 -19.89 -5.64 -3.69
C MET A 133 -19.10 -6.84 -3.19
N ASN A 134 -19.01 -7.92 -3.98
CA ASN A 134 -18.18 -9.08 -3.66
C ASN A 134 -16.69 -8.73 -3.67
N PHE A 135 -16.26 -7.86 -4.57
CA PHE A 135 -14.88 -7.35 -4.59
C PHE A 135 -14.57 -6.56 -3.30
N VAL A 136 -15.43 -5.61 -2.93
CA VAL A 136 -15.29 -4.85 -1.67
C VAL A 136 -15.32 -5.78 -0.46
N SER A 137 -16.27 -6.69 -0.41
CA SER A 137 -16.37 -7.68 0.69
C SER A 137 -15.11 -8.55 0.78
N ARG A 138 -14.55 -8.99 -0.34
CA ARG A 138 -13.28 -9.75 -0.35
C ARG A 138 -12.10 -8.90 0.11
N LEU A 139 -12.01 -7.64 -0.32
CA LEU A 139 -11.00 -6.72 0.18
C LEU A 139 -11.08 -6.59 1.70
N LEU A 140 -12.27 -6.37 2.22
CA LEU A 140 -12.52 -6.19 3.66
C LEU A 140 -12.30 -7.49 4.45
N LEU A 141 -12.69 -8.64 3.91
CA LEU A 141 -12.42 -9.96 4.52
C LEU A 141 -10.93 -10.31 4.51
N ASN A 142 -10.18 -9.90 3.48
CA ASN A 142 -8.73 -10.05 3.46
C ASN A 142 -8.05 -9.23 4.56
N PHE A 143 -8.57 -8.04 4.89
CA PHE A 143 -8.14 -7.29 6.07
C PHE A 143 -8.49 -8.03 7.38
N SER A 144 -9.64 -8.71 7.45
CA SER A 144 -9.99 -9.54 8.62
C SER A 144 -9.03 -10.73 8.81
N GLY A 145 -8.51 -11.32 7.74
CA GLY A 145 -7.48 -12.38 7.80
C GLY A 145 -6.16 -11.89 8.41
N VAL A 146 -5.80 -10.61 8.23
CA VAL A 146 -4.65 -9.99 8.91
C VAL A 146 -4.84 -9.98 10.42
N VAL A 147 -6.07 -9.81 10.90
CA VAL A 147 -6.39 -9.80 12.35
C VAL A 147 -6.05 -11.15 13.00
N THR A 148 -6.23 -12.25 12.30
CA THR A 148 -5.94 -13.60 12.84
C THR A 148 -4.43 -13.80 13.09
N ASN A 149 -3.58 -13.16 12.28
CA ASN A 149 -2.12 -13.26 12.39
C ASN A 149 -1.50 -12.08 13.17
N VAL A 150 -2.33 -11.17 13.69
CA VAL A 150 -1.87 -9.96 14.40
C VAL A 150 -1.00 -10.30 15.61
N PHE A 151 -1.32 -11.36 16.33
CA PHE A 151 -0.50 -11.76 17.48
C PHE A 151 0.95 -12.09 17.09
N VAL A 152 1.11 -12.88 16.03
CA VAL A 152 2.46 -13.23 15.50
C VAL A 152 3.17 -12.00 14.96
N LEU A 153 2.44 -11.13 14.23
CA LEU A 153 2.97 -9.87 13.69
C LEU A 153 3.48 -8.97 14.81
N ILE A 154 2.67 -8.78 15.84
CA ILE A 154 2.96 -7.97 17.01
C ILE A 154 4.20 -8.50 17.75
N LEU A 155 4.23 -9.80 18.00
CA LEU A 155 5.36 -10.44 18.65
C LEU A 155 6.65 -10.24 17.85
N ALA A 156 6.57 -10.41 16.53
CA ALA A 156 7.69 -10.16 15.63
C ALA A 156 8.16 -8.70 15.66
N VAL A 157 7.23 -7.72 15.64
CA VAL A 157 7.57 -6.29 15.75
C VAL A 157 8.29 -5.99 17.06
N ILE A 158 7.80 -6.52 18.19
CA ILE A 158 8.42 -6.31 19.50
C ILE A 158 9.86 -6.87 19.50
N PHE A 159 10.05 -8.11 19.05
CA PHE A 159 11.38 -8.71 19.00
C PHE A 159 12.32 -7.93 18.05
N MET A 160 11.83 -7.51 16.89
CA MET A 160 12.63 -6.71 15.96
C MET A 160 13.02 -5.36 16.56
N LEU A 161 12.13 -4.68 17.28
CA LEU A 161 12.45 -3.42 17.93
C LEU A 161 13.41 -3.58 19.11
N LEU A 162 13.31 -4.68 19.86
CA LEU A 162 14.24 -5.00 20.95
C LEU A 162 15.63 -5.33 20.41
N GLU A 163 15.72 -6.04 19.28
CA GLU A 163 16.97 -6.47 18.66
C GLU A 163 17.59 -5.40 17.74
N ALA A 164 16.79 -4.41 17.29
CA ALA A 164 17.23 -3.40 16.31
C ALA A 164 18.58 -2.73 16.61
N PRO A 165 18.90 -2.34 17.88
CA PRO A 165 20.20 -1.72 18.18
C PRO A 165 21.40 -2.62 17.90
N THR A 166 21.28 -3.93 18.14
CA THR A 166 22.36 -4.92 17.97
C THR A 166 22.37 -5.54 16.58
N MET A 167 21.22 -5.63 15.92
CA MET A 167 21.08 -6.25 14.60
C MET A 167 21.87 -5.50 13.53
N LYS A 168 21.86 -4.16 13.56
CA LYS A 168 22.63 -3.34 12.64
C LYS A 168 24.10 -3.69 12.64
N HIS A 169 24.70 -3.75 13.84
CA HIS A 169 26.12 -4.10 14.02
C HIS A 169 26.41 -5.54 13.59
N LYS A 170 25.54 -6.50 13.96
CA LYS A 170 25.66 -7.90 13.53
C LYS A 170 25.62 -8.05 12.01
N LEU A 171 24.71 -7.34 11.32
CA LEU A 171 24.62 -7.34 9.86
C LEU A 171 25.87 -6.74 9.23
N ALA A 172 26.35 -5.61 9.74
CA ALA A 172 27.58 -5.00 9.25
C ALA A 172 28.78 -5.93 9.38
N LEU A 173 28.92 -6.66 10.50
CA LEU A 173 29.96 -7.67 10.70
C LEU A 173 29.89 -8.84 9.70
N VAL A 174 28.67 -9.27 9.35
CA VAL A 174 28.49 -10.40 8.40
C VAL A 174 28.75 -9.96 6.96
N LEU A 175 28.44 -8.70 6.62
CA LEU A 175 28.58 -8.16 5.26
C LEU A 175 30.00 -7.64 4.97
N SER A 176 30.77 -7.29 6.01
CA SER A 176 32.14 -6.79 5.86
C SER A 176 33.14 -7.93 5.67
N ASP A 177 34.06 -7.78 4.72
CA ASP A 177 35.17 -8.72 4.52
C ASP A 177 36.26 -8.50 5.55
N ASN A 178 36.41 -7.31 6.15
CA ASN A 178 37.42 -6.92 7.12
C ASN A 178 36.82 -6.05 8.24
N GLU A 179 37.45 -6.05 9.43
CA GLU A 179 37.01 -5.21 10.57
C GLU A 179 36.97 -3.70 10.25
N HIS A 180 37.79 -3.22 9.32
CA HIS A 180 37.82 -1.81 8.91
C HIS A 180 36.61 -1.41 8.04
N ASP A 181 35.96 -2.38 7.40
CA ASP A 181 34.81 -2.12 6.49
C ASP A 181 33.48 -2.10 7.24
N VAL A 182 33.44 -2.54 8.51
CA VAL A 182 32.21 -2.61 9.33
C VAL A 182 31.51 -1.24 9.43
N VAL A 183 32.28 -0.16 9.62
CA VAL A 183 31.73 1.20 9.73
C VAL A 183 31.10 1.64 8.41
N ALA A 184 31.71 1.28 7.27
CA ALA A 184 31.17 1.58 5.96
C ALA A 184 29.85 0.84 5.73
N GLU A 185 29.79 -0.45 6.10
CA GLU A 185 28.58 -1.26 6.00
C GLU A 185 27.45 -0.77 6.93
N GLU A 186 27.79 -0.31 8.14
CA GLU A 186 26.81 0.35 9.02
C GLU A 186 26.20 1.60 8.38
N HIS A 187 27.01 2.41 7.68
CA HIS A 187 26.52 3.57 6.94
C HIS A 187 25.62 3.19 5.77
N HIS A 188 25.92 2.09 5.06
CA HIS A 188 25.04 1.59 3.99
C HIS A 188 23.69 1.14 4.56
N ILE A 189 23.69 0.42 5.67
CA ILE A 189 22.46 0.00 6.35
C ILE A 189 21.66 1.23 6.80
N ASP A 190 22.30 2.24 7.39
CA ASP A 190 21.63 3.48 7.79
C ASP A 190 20.97 4.18 6.59
N ARG A 191 21.66 4.26 5.45
CA ARG A 191 21.08 4.86 4.23
C ARG A 191 19.82 4.13 3.76
N ILE A 192 19.82 2.78 3.82
CA ILE A 192 18.62 1.97 3.48
C ILE A 192 17.49 2.30 4.45
N LEU A 193 17.78 2.28 5.76
CA LEU A 193 16.78 2.53 6.80
C LEU A 193 16.20 3.95 6.69
N ASP A 194 17.06 4.97 6.55
CA ASP A 194 16.64 6.36 6.43
C ASP A 194 15.81 6.61 5.16
N GLY A 195 16.18 5.97 4.04
CA GLY A 195 15.39 6.03 2.81
C GLY A 195 14.00 5.42 2.99
N VAL A 196 13.92 4.23 3.58
CA VAL A 196 12.64 3.55 3.86
C VAL A 196 11.79 4.34 4.85
N ILE A 197 12.38 4.84 5.94
CA ILE A 197 11.70 5.67 6.95
C ILE A 197 11.13 6.92 6.30
N SER A 198 11.94 7.62 5.50
CA SER A 198 11.56 8.85 4.82
C SER A 198 10.38 8.61 3.87
N TYR A 199 10.48 7.58 3.03
CA TYR A 199 9.41 7.20 2.11
C TYR A 199 8.11 6.86 2.84
N LEU A 200 8.18 5.93 3.81
CA LEU A 200 7.00 5.48 4.54
C LEU A 200 6.39 6.60 5.39
N GLY A 201 7.22 7.48 5.95
CA GLY A 201 6.77 8.65 6.69
C GLY A 201 5.96 9.61 5.80
N VAL A 202 6.52 9.99 4.65
CA VAL A 202 5.82 10.83 3.67
C VAL A 202 4.55 10.12 3.17
N LYS A 203 4.63 8.84 2.83
CA LYS A 203 3.48 8.07 2.35
C LYS A 203 2.36 7.98 3.39
N THR A 204 2.71 7.88 4.67
CA THR A 204 1.73 7.90 5.76
C THR A 204 0.98 9.25 5.83
N VAL A 205 1.71 10.37 5.73
CA VAL A 205 1.10 11.71 5.73
C VAL A 205 0.19 11.89 4.51
N ILE A 206 0.65 11.52 3.32
CA ILE A 206 -0.13 11.59 2.09
C ILE A 206 -1.38 10.71 2.16
N SER A 207 -1.25 9.49 2.66
CA SER A 207 -2.39 8.59 2.85
C SER A 207 -3.40 9.15 3.84
N LEU A 208 -2.92 9.77 4.93
CA LEU A 208 -3.79 10.44 5.90
C LEU A 208 -4.55 11.61 5.26
N LEU A 209 -3.86 12.45 4.48
CA LEU A 209 -4.49 13.53 3.73
C LEU A 209 -5.55 13.00 2.76
N THR A 210 -5.26 11.92 2.05
CA THR A 210 -6.21 11.27 1.13
C THR A 210 -7.43 10.74 1.89
N GLY A 211 -7.22 10.05 3.01
CA GLY A 211 -8.32 9.55 3.85
C GLY A 211 -9.18 10.67 4.41
N VAL A 212 -8.56 11.71 4.99
CA VAL A 212 -9.29 12.87 5.54
C VAL A 212 -10.04 13.63 4.46
N SER A 213 -9.43 13.88 3.29
CA SER A 213 -10.11 14.56 2.18
C SER A 213 -11.30 13.75 1.66
N THR A 214 -11.17 12.42 1.59
CA THR A 214 -12.27 11.52 1.22
C THR A 214 -13.38 11.57 2.27
N TRP A 215 -13.04 11.53 3.56
CA TRP A 215 -14.02 11.65 4.64
C TRP A 215 -14.81 12.95 4.56
N ILE A 216 -14.11 14.09 4.46
CA ILE A 216 -14.75 15.42 4.37
C ILE A 216 -15.68 15.49 3.13
N LEU A 217 -15.20 15.02 1.98
CA LEU A 217 -15.99 15.01 0.74
C LEU A 217 -17.29 14.22 0.90
N LEU A 218 -17.19 13.01 1.46
CA LEU A 218 -18.35 12.12 1.60
C LEU A 218 -19.31 12.60 2.69
N ASP A 219 -18.81 13.16 3.78
CA ASP A 219 -19.59 13.74 4.87
C ASP A 219 -20.39 14.97 4.39
N VAL A 220 -19.73 15.88 3.68
CA VAL A 220 -20.38 17.08 3.09
C VAL A 220 -21.43 16.70 2.04
N MET A 221 -21.21 15.60 1.32
CA MET A 221 -22.14 15.12 0.29
C MET A 221 -23.22 14.16 0.85
N ASP A 222 -23.26 13.97 2.17
CA ASP A 222 -24.20 13.09 2.88
C ASP A 222 -24.17 11.63 2.34
N VAL A 223 -22.98 11.14 2.02
CA VAL A 223 -22.77 9.77 1.54
C VAL A 223 -22.55 8.84 2.72
N GLN A 224 -23.34 7.77 2.77
CA GLN A 224 -23.26 6.77 3.84
C GLN A 224 -21.88 6.10 3.89
N TYR A 225 -21.49 5.64 5.08
CA TYR A 225 -20.22 4.92 5.33
C TYR A 225 -18.96 5.75 5.04
N ALA A 226 -19.01 7.09 5.19
CA ALA A 226 -17.89 7.98 4.92
C ALA A 226 -16.60 7.56 5.63
N ILE A 227 -16.67 7.12 6.90
CA ILE A 227 -15.53 6.67 7.69
C ILE A 227 -14.93 5.37 7.11
N LEU A 228 -15.76 4.42 6.68
CA LEU A 228 -15.30 3.18 6.06
C LEU A 228 -14.49 3.48 4.79
N TRP A 229 -15.07 4.30 3.91
CA TRP A 229 -14.45 4.66 2.64
C TRP A 229 -13.19 5.50 2.81
N ALA A 230 -13.19 6.41 3.77
CA ALA A 230 -12.01 7.18 4.14
C ALA A 230 -10.87 6.28 4.65
N THR A 231 -11.20 5.32 5.52
CA THR A 231 -10.22 4.35 6.04
C THR A 231 -9.69 3.47 4.92
N LEU A 232 -10.56 2.99 4.03
CA LEU A 232 -10.15 2.20 2.87
C LEU A 232 -9.26 3.02 1.92
N SER A 233 -9.61 4.27 1.66
CA SER A 233 -8.80 5.19 0.85
C SER A 233 -7.44 5.44 1.48
N PHE A 234 -7.37 5.64 2.81
CA PHE A 234 -6.12 5.75 3.55
C PHE A 234 -5.24 4.50 3.38
N LEU A 235 -5.80 3.31 3.61
CA LEU A 235 -5.05 2.06 3.54
C LEU A 235 -4.59 1.73 2.11
N LEU A 236 -5.48 1.85 1.13
CA LEU A 236 -5.16 1.54 -0.27
C LEU A 236 -4.19 2.54 -0.87
N ASN A 237 -4.16 3.79 -0.41
CA ASN A 237 -3.26 4.81 -0.92
C ASN A 237 -1.76 4.48 -0.69
N TYR A 238 -1.42 3.53 0.18
CA TYR A 238 -0.05 3.02 0.28
C TYR A 238 0.39 2.28 -1.00
N ILE A 239 -0.55 1.73 -1.78
CA ILE A 239 -0.26 1.12 -3.08
C ILE A 239 -0.10 2.23 -4.12
N PRO A 240 1.11 2.42 -4.71
CA PRO A 240 1.37 3.53 -5.62
C PRO A 240 0.43 3.54 -6.83
N ASN A 241 -0.09 4.69 -7.19
CA ASN A 241 -0.91 4.99 -8.38
C ASN A 241 -2.23 4.20 -8.52
N ILE A 242 -2.26 2.93 -8.13
CA ILE A 242 -3.42 2.05 -8.31
C ILE A 242 -4.36 2.09 -7.10
N GLY A 243 -3.81 2.32 -5.91
CA GLY A 243 -4.58 2.23 -4.66
C GLY A 243 -5.74 3.22 -4.57
N SER A 244 -5.50 4.47 -4.93
CA SER A 244 -6.54 5.51 -4.94
C SER A 244 -7.64 5.24 -5.98
N ILE A 245 -7.31 4.62 -7.12
CA ILE A 245 -8.28 4.23 -8.15
C ILE A 245 -9.15 3.08 -7.64
N ILE A 246 -8.53 2.06 -7.03
CA ILE A 246 -9.27 0.92 -6.44
C ILE A 246 -10.24 1.41 -5.35
N ALA A 247 -9.83 2.38 -4.52
CA ALA A 247 -10.69 2.97 -3.51
C ALA A 247 -11.83 3.79 -4.12
N ALA A 248 -11.55 4.55 -5.17
CA ALA A 248 -12.52 5.44 -5.81
C ALA A 248 -13.72 4.70 -6.43
N VAL A 249 -13.48 3.56 -7.09
CA VAL A 249 -14.53 2.84 -7.82
C VAL A 249 -15.75 2.50 -6.95
N PRO A 250 -15.62 1.81 -5.81
CA PRO A 250 -16.78 1.48 -4.99
C PRO A 250 -17.44 2.70 -4.37
N ILE A 251 -16.68 3.74 -4.02
CA ILE A 251 -17.22 5.00 -3.48
C ILE A 251 -18.13 5.68 -4.49
N VAL A 252 -17.65 5.84 -5.73
CA VAL A 252 -18.42 6.48 -6.82
C VAL A 252 -19.66 5.66 -7.13
N VAL A 253 -19.54 4.35 -7.25
CA VAL A 253 -20.68 3.47 -7.51
C VAL A 253 -21.72 3.57 -6.41
N GLN A 254 -21.32 3.54 -5.15
CA GLN A 254 -22.25 3.70 -4.04
C GLN A 254 -22.94 5.06 -4.07
N ALA A 255 -22.21 6.16 -4.25
CA ALA A 255 -22.77 7.50 -4.29
C ALA A 255 -23.78 7.65 -5.44
N LEU A 256 -23.49 7.11 -6.62
CA LEU A 256 -24.42 7.10 -7.77
C LEU A 256 -25.69 6.31 -7.46
N LEU A 257 -25.57 5.15 -6.81
CA LEU A 257 -26.71 4.28 -6.52
C LEU A 257 -27.61 4.82 -5.40
N LEU A 258 -27.00 5.21 -4.27
CA LEU A 258 -27.75 5.60 -3.08
C LEU A 258 -28.21 7.06 -3.10
N ASN A 259 -27.30 7.96 -3.47
CA ASN A 259 -27.52 9.39 -3.35
C ASN A 259 -27.98 10.04 -4.68
N GLY A 260 -27.97 9.26 -5.79
CA GLY A 260 -28.39 9.69 -7.12
C GLY A 260 -27.28 10.33 -7.94
N PHE A 261 -27.63 10.64 -9.21
CA PHE A 261 -26.66 11.05 -10.22
C PHE A 261 -25.93 12.36 -9.88
N GLY A 262 -26.62 13.35 -9.31
CA GLY A 262 -26.02 14.64 -8.95
C GLY A 262 -24.92 14.49 -7.89
N VAL A 263 -25.22 13.80 -6.79
CA VAL A 263 -24.26 13.54 -5.71
C VAL A 263 -23.14 12.63 -6.19
N GLY A 264 -23.46 11.57 -6.93
CA GLY A 264 -22.45 10.66 -7.49
C GLY A 264 -21.46 11.36 -8.41
N MET A 265 -21.92 12.29 -9.27
CA MET A 265 -21.03 13.11 -10.10
C MET A 265 -20.19 14.07 -9.25
N GLY A 266 -20.78 14.71 -8.23
CA GLY A 266 -20.06 15.57 -7.30
C GLY A 266 -18.93 14.82 -6.57
N VAL A 267 -19.23 13.60 -6.08
CA VAL A 267 -18.25 12.71 -5.45
C VAL A 267 -17.15 12.32 -6.44
N THR A 268 -17.52 11.96 -7.66
CA THR A 268 -16.55 11.61 -8.71
C THR A 268 -15.58 12.74 -8.98
N VAL A 269 -16.08 13.95 -9.22
CA VAL A 269 -15.27 15.15 -9.44
C VAL A 269 -14.41 15.46 -8.22
N GLY A 270 -14.97 15.37 -7.01
CA GLY A 270 -14.25 15.61 -5.77
C GLY A 270 -13.08 14.64 -5.55
N ILE A 271 -13.29 13.33 -5.79
CA ILE A 271 -12.24 12.31 -5.68
C ILE A 271 -11.15 12.54 -6.74
N ILE A 272 -11.53 12.81 -8.00
CA ILE A 272 -10.55 13.11 -9.06
C ILE A 272 -9.74 14.36 -8.70
N ALA A 273 -10.39 15.43 -8.24
CA ALA A 273 -9.72 16.66 -7.83
C ALA A 273 -8.76 16.39 -6.65
N SER A 274 -9.21 15.67 -5.62
CA SER A 274 -8.36 15.26 -4.49
C SER A 274 -7.15 14.46 -4.95
N ASN A 275 -7.34 13.47 -5.81
CA ASN A 275 -6.25 12.65 -6.34
C ASN A 275 -5.25 13.46 -7.19
N ILE A 276 -5.72 14.40 -7.99
CA ILE A 276 -4.85 15.30 -8.76
C ILE A 276 -4.04 16.19 -7.80
N VAL A 277 -4.67 16.81 -6.83
CA VAL A 277 -4.00 17.73 -5.90
C VAL A 277 -3.03 16.97 -5.00
N ILE A 278 -3.49 15.87 -4.38
CA ILE A 278 -2.68 15.12 -3.42
C ILE A 278 -1.61 14.31 -4.18
N GLY A 279 -1.99 13.53 -5.19
CA GLY A 279 -1.09 12.60 -5.87
C GLY A 279 -0.13 13.28 -6.85
N ASN A 280 -0.55 14.33 -7.57
CA ASN A 280 0.28 14.96 -8.60
C ASN A 280 0.95 16.26 -8.16
N ILE A 281 0.50 16.89 -7.06
CA ILE A 281 1.08 18.16 -6.58
C ILE A 281 1.75 17.98 -5.22
N ILE A 282 1.03 17.46 -4.22
CA ILE A 282 1.52 17.37 -2.83
C ILE A 282 2.52 16.22 -2.69
N GLU A 283 2.18 15.03 -3.17
CA GLU A 283 3.03 13.83 -3.05
C GLU A 283 4.43 14.06 -3.68
N PRO A 284 4.58 14.55 -4.93
CA PRO A 284 5.91 14.82 -5.50
C PRO A 284 6.69 15.90 -4.74
N LYS A 285 6.00 16.94 -4.24
CA LYS A 285 6.65 18.00 -3.46
C LYS A 285 7.17 17.49 -2.11
N MET A 286 6.44 16.59 -1.47
CA MET A 286 6.85 16.02 -0.17
C MET A 286 7.90 14.92 -0.34
N MET A 287 7.82 14.12 -1.39
CA MET A 287 8.81 13.08 -1.68
C MET A 287 10.14 13.66 -2.18
N GLY A 288 10.12 14.79 -2.89
CA GLY A 288 11.32 15.44 -3.42
C GLY A 288 12.17 14.45 -4.24
N LYS A 289 13.51 14.49 -4.02
CA LYS A 289 14.46 13.54 -4.62
C LYS A 289 14.61 12.22 -3.84
N THR A 290 13.75 11.96 -2.87
CA THR A 290 13.96 10.87 -1.88
C THR A 290 13.80 9.48 -2.50
N LEU A 291 13.03 9.34 -3.58
CA LEU A 291 12.77 8.02 -4.17
C LEU A 291 13.95 7.50 -4.97
N GLY A 292 14.64 8.37 -5.73
CA GLY A 292 15.70 7.95 -6.64
C GLY A 292 15.31 6.79 -7.57
N LEU A 293 14.01 6.51 -7.75
CA LEU A 293 13.47 5.46 -8.61
C LEU A 293 12.70 6.10 -9.76
N SER A 294 12.87 5.59 -10.98
CA SER A 294 12.05 6.04 -12.10
C SER A 294 10.61 5.56 -11.96
N THR A 295 9.66 6.34 -12.50
CA THR A 295 8.22 6.00 -12.47
C THR A 295 7.94 4.62 -13.08
N LEU A 296 8.67 4.26 -14.14
CA LEU A 296 8.57 2.94 -14.79
C LEU A 296 9.00 1.83 -13.82
N VAL A 297 10.08 2.03 -13.10
CA VAL A 297 10.57 1.05 -12.10
C VAL A 297 9.58 0.90 -10.97
N VAL A 298 8.97 1.98 -10.48
CA VAL A 298 7.90 1.93 -9.48
C VAL A 298 6.72 1.09 -9.97
N PHE A 299 6.31 1.26 -11.24
CA PHE A 299 5.23 0.48 -11.82
C PHE A 299 5.58 -1.01 -11.95
N PHE A 300 6.77 -1.33 -12.48
CA PHE A 300 7.22 -2.73 -12.56
C PHE A 300 7.44 -3.36 -11.19
N SER A 301 7.95 -2.62 -10.22
CA SER A 301 8.11 -3.11 -8.86
C SER A 301 6.77 -3.49 -8.22
N LEU A 302 5.72 -2.68 -8.47
CA LEU A 302 4.37 -2.98 -8.02
C LEU A 302 3.87 -4.32 -8.58
N LEU A 303 4.04 -4.55 -9.89
CA LEU A 303 3.64 -5.79 -10.54
C LEU A 303 4.45 -6.99 -10.03
N PHE A 304 5.77 -6.82 -9.93
CA PHE A 304 6.68 -7.88 -9.51
C PHE A 304 6.45 -8.30 -8.05
N TRP A 305 6.47 -7.35 -7.12
CA TRP A 305 6.24 -7.64 -5.71
C TRP A 305 4.79 -8.06 -5.43
N GLY A 306 3.84 -7.51 -6.20
CA GLY A 306 2.44 -7.94 -6.16
C GLY A 306 2.25 -9.38 -6.61
N TRP A 307 2.94 -9.81 -7.67
CA TRP A 307 2.95 -11.21 -8.13
C TRP A 307 3.62 -12.15 -7.12
N LEU A 308 4.72 -11.69 -6.51
CA LEU A 308 5.52 -12.51 -5.59
C LEU A 308 4.88 -12.63 -4.22
N LEU A 309 4.40 -11.53 -3.63
CA LEU A 309 3.97 -11.39 -2.24
C LEU A 309 2.50 -10.92 -2.09
N GLY A 310 1.75 -10.86 -3.18
CA GLY A 310 0.33 -10.43 -3.13
C GLY A 310 0.16 -8.95 -2.76
N THR A 311 -0.96 -8.62 -2.11
CA THR A 311 -1.32 -7.23 -1.74
C THR A 311 -0.30 -6.57 -0.81
N VAL A 312 0.30 -7.32 0.10
CA VAL A 312 1.38 -6.82 0.97
C VAL A 312 2.62 -6.47 0.16
N GLY A 313 2.95 -7.29 -0.85
CA GLY A 313 4.03 -6.99 -1.79
C GLY A 313 3.80 -5.72 -2.59
N MET A 314 2.56 -5.46 -3.03
CA MET A 314 2.19 -4.19 -3.68
C MET A 314 2.42 -2.99 -2.75
N LEU A 315 2.02 -3.10 -1.49
CA LEU A 315 2.18 -2.07 -0.47
C LEU A 315 3.66 -1.77 -0.19
N LEU A 316 4.48 -2.81 -0.12
CA LEU A 316 5.91 -2.71 0.18
C LEU A 316 6.80 -2.59 -1.08
N SER A 317 6.22 -2.50 -2.28
CA SER A 317 6.95 -2.55 -3.54
C SER A 317 8.04 -1.48 -3.66
N VAL A 318 7.73 -0.24 -3.33
CA VAL A 318 8.68 0.88 -3.39
C VAL A 318 9.78 0.73 -2.32
N PRO A 319 9.47 0.52 -1.03
CA PRO A 319 10.50 0.32 -0.02
C PRO A 319 11.46 -0.85 -0.33
N LEU A 320 10.91 -1.98 -0.78
CA LEU A 320 11.73 -3.15 -1.16
C LEU A 320 12.65 -2.84 -2.34
N THR A 321 12.13 -2.15 -3.35
CA THR A 321 12.92 -1.77 -4.53
C THR A 321 13.97 -0.70 -4.21
N MET A 322 13.64 0.24 -3.30
CA MET A 322 14.62 1.21 -2.80
C MET A 322 15.75 0.52 -2.04
N ALA A 323 15.41 -0.40 -1.13
CA ALA A 323 16.41 -1.17 -0.40
C ALA A 323 17.32 -1.96 -1.37
N PHE A 324 16.72 -2.58 -2.38
CA PHE A 324 17.45 -3.29 -3.43
C PHE A 324 18.38 -2.36 -4.24
N LYS A 325 17.88 -1.17 -4.67
CA LYS A 325 18.70 -0.17 -5.37
C LYS A 325 19.90 0.26 -4.54
N ILE A 326 19.68 0.66 -3.27
CA ILE A 326 20.76 1.11 -2.38
C ILE A 326 21.79 -0.01 -2.16
N THR A 327 21.34 -1.26 -2.04
CA THR A 327 22.24 -2.42 -1.95
C THR A 327 23.07 -2.60 -3.23
N LEU A 328 22.50 -2.36 -4.42
CA LEU A 328 23.27 -2.37 -5.66
C LEU A 328 24.27 -1.20 -5.76
N GLU A 329 23.96 -0.06 -5.17
CA GLU A 329 24.84 1.12 -5.13
C GLU A 329 26.06 0.92 -4.21
N SER A 330 25.98 0.03 -3.22
CA SER A 330 27.04 -0.19 -2.25
C SER A 330 28.28 -0.89 -2.84
N SER A 331 28.13 -1.63 -3.95
CA SER A 331 29.23 -2.35 -4.59
C SER A 331 29.58 -1.75 -5.95
N GLU A 332 30.87 -1.47 -6.19
CA GLU A 332 31.38 -0.94 -7.48
C GLU A 332 31.01 -1.84 -8.68
N SER A 333 30.93 -3.15 -8.46
CA SER A 333 30.56 -4.10 -9.53
C SER A 333 29.08 -4.02 -9.94
N THR A 334 28.18 -3.63 -9.02
CA THR A 334 26.74 -3.60 -9.22
C THR A 334 26.17 -2.20 -9.40
N LYS A 335 26.93 -1.16 -9.06
CA LYS A 335 26.52 0.26 -9.12
C LYS A 335 25.95 0.68 -10.50
N LYS A 336 26.52 0.17 -11.59
CA LYS A 336 25.99 0.42 -12.95
C LYS A 336 24.57 -0.11 -13.17
N TYR A 337 24.18 -1.17 -12.44
CA TYR A 337 22.81 -1.71 -12.50
C TYR A 337 21.84 -0.89 -11.65
N ALA A 338 22.32 -0.30 -10.56
CA ALA A 338 21.52 0.62 -9.75
C ALA A 338 21.07 1.86 -10.55
N ALA A 339 21.92 2.34 -11.47
CA ALA A 339 21.58 3.45 -12.36
C ALA A 339 20.38 3.16 -13.28
N LEU A 340 20.15 1.88 -13.64
CA LEU A 340 18.97 1.49 -14.43
C LEU A 340 17.65 1.62 -13.65
N LEU A 341 17.72 1.64 -12.33
CA LEU A 341 16.55 1.79 -11.46
C LEU A 341 16.26 3.28 -11.14
N GLY A 342 17.23 4.16 -11.39
CA GLY A 342 17.16 5.59 -11.11
C GLY A 342 16.43 6.38 -12.20
N ASP A 343 16.21 7.68 -11.90
CA ASP A 343 15.78 8.65 -12.90
C ASP A 343 17.02 9.25 -13.60
N VAL A 344 16.87 9.64 -14.86
CA VAL A 344 17.98 10.15 -15.71
C VAL A 344 18.58 11.47 -15.17
N ASN A 345 17.93 12.10 -14.20
CA ASN A 345 18.32 13.40 -13.63
C ASN A 345 18.97 13.30 -12.23
N ASP A 346 19.33 12.11 -11.76
CA ASP A 346 20.05 11.92 -10.48
C ASP A 346 21.57 11.77 -10.66
#